data_b10004bdda634bebe2983d17f8b28b11
#
_entry.id   b10004bdda634bebe2983d17f8b28b11
#
_cell.length_a   1.000
_cell.length_b   1.000
_cell.length_c   1.000
_cell.angle_alpha   90.00
_cell.angle_beta   90.00
_cell.angle_gamma   90.00
#
_symmetry.space_group_name_H-M   'P 1'
#
loop_
_entity.id
_entity.type
_entity.pdbx_description
1 polymer ?
#
loop_
_entity_poly.entity_id
_entity_poly.type
_entity_poly.pdbx_seq_one_letter_code
_entity_poly.pdbx_strand_id
1 'polypeptide(L)'
;MRLSEKQQQQVDAIASLVTQPDRSAIRQGIELAAALGDPQVFEGLLDGLEPGRVVSSRLANHRRYPTPNRATRFDTGSANQAWLDVAMVHLLAVSDMSMRTKVTSVALGTPRRKNANEAPPLWIGGLERLSGLTHLDLHLNSHDRDLDLGVLANFPSLTHLRIRGGVLPGPIPAMEHLQYLDGARLQFEPGARFPALRSVRGRLYSNEVITPESMPSLIELEARDGVRLAGYESLDKLWCFRGEVELLDCQRVEHLRISAKSFHAPELRHVGLLDRLSEGVDISQLETLGELKLNRTSKFTGGRFPEGTKLGDPRVVLYGPALTDLGNLGELPGLEVLIMPRVRAPISLESLRNAKDLRVLDIRNSPGITDLSPIGELANLEVLVVSSIDRFEIPERLVDCVTKYWRQRSALSQATKPV
;
A
#
# COMPACT_ATOMS: atom_id res chain seq x y z
N MET A 1 -23.60 39.11 11.12
CA MET A 1 -23.87 39.51 12.54
C MET A 1 -23.01 40.74 12.85
N ARG A 2 -23.48 41.75 13.56
CA ARG A 2 -22.63 42.91 13.90
C ARG A 2 -22.02 42.63 15.30
N LEU A 3 -20.68 42.47 15.34
CA LEU A 3 -19.92 42.38 16.58
C LEU A 3 -19.99 43.75 17.31
N SER A 4 -19.96 43.70 18.62
CA SER A 4 -19.70 44.91 19.42
C SER A 4 -18.26 45.37 19.19
N GLU A 5 -17.96 46.63 19.45
CA GLU A 5 -16.62 47.19 19.29
C GLU A 5 -15.58 46.40 20.12
N LYS A 6 -15.94 45.98 21.32
CA LYS A 6 -15.09 45.14 22.18
C LYS A 6 -14.85 43.77 21.56
N GLN A 7 -15.88 43.13 20.99
CA GLN A 7 -15.73 41.83 20.31
C GLN A 7 -14.86 41.95 19.05
N GLN A 8 -15.04 43.03 18.25
CA GLN A 8 -14.19 43.28 17.09
C GLN A 8 -12.72 43.45 17.48
N GLN A 9 -12.41 44.21 18.54
CA GLN A 9 -11.05 44.34 19.06
C GLN A 9 -10.47 42.98 19.48
N GLN A 10 -11.28 42.11 20.08
CA GLN A 10 -10.84 40.76 20.44
C GLN A 10 -10.57 39.88 19.25
N VAL A 11 -11.44 39.92 18.23
CA VAL A 11 -11.23 39.24 16.93
C VAL A 11 -9.94 39.71 16.29
N ASP A 12 -9.70 41.01 16.19
CA ASP A 12 -8.52 41.60 15.56
C ASP A 12 -7.22 41.20 16.32
N ALA A 13 -7.25 41.20 17.65
CA ALA A 13 -6.14 40.79 18.48
C ALA A 13 -5.78 39.29 18.27
N ILE A 14 -6.78 38.41 18.27
CA ILE A 14 -6.56 36.98 18.05
C ILE A 14 -6.11 36.74 16.61
N ALA A 15 -6.77 37.37 15.61
CA ALA A 15 -6.39 37.25 14.21
C ALA A 15 -4.95 37.65 13.97
N SER A 16 -4.50 38.74 14.60
CA SER A 16 -3.10 39.20 14.53
C SER A 16 -2.09 38.15 15.03
N LEU A 17 -2.45 37.38 16.03
CA LEU A 17 -1.60 36.29 16.56
C LEU A 17 -1.63 35.05 15.67
N VAL A 18 -2.83 34.57 15.28
CA VAL A 18 -2.96 33.29 14.55
C VAL A 18 -2.53 33.40 13.07
N THR A 19 -2.39 34.60 12.53
CA THR A 19 -1.88 34.82 11.18
C THR A 19 -0.37 34.96 11.09
N GLN A 20 0.35 35.03 12.22
CA GLN A 20 1.80 35.05 12.24
C GLN A 20 2.37 33.67 11.90
N PRO A 21 3.46 33.58 11.12
CA PRO A 21 4.15 32.33 10.83
C PRO A 21 5.04 31.90 12.02
N ASP A 22 4.50 31.91 13.21
CA ASP A 22 5.15 31.54 14.47
C ASP A 22 4.23 30.68 15.35
N ARG A 23 4.72 29.51 15.74
CA ARG A 23 3.97 28.54 16.54
C ARG A 23 3.56 29.09 17.91
N SER A 24 4.43 29.90 18.53
CA SER A 24 4.15 30.47 19.86
C SER A 24 3.01 31.48 19.76
N ALA A 25 3.05 32.37 18.79
CA ALA A 25 2.00 33.34 18.54
C ALA A 25 0.66 32.68 18.22
N ILE A 26 0.67 31.66 17.35
CA ILE A 26 -0.57 30.91 17.04
C ILE A 26 -1.14 30.25 18.28
N ARG A 27 -0.31 29.57 19.10
CA ARG A 27 -0.78 28.96 20.36
C ARG A 27 -1.38 30.00 21.31
N GLN A 28 -0.70 31.12 21.49
CA GLN A 28 -1.21 32.20 22.31
C GLN A 28 -2.57 32.73 21.81
N GLY A 29 -2.73 32.90 20.51
CA GLY A 29 -4.00 33.29 19.91
C GLY A 29 -5.12 32.27 20.16
N ILE A 30 -4.82 30.97 20.04
CA ILE A 30 -5.78 29.90 20.32
C ILE A 30 -6.15 29.85 21.81
N GLU A 31 -5.17 29.97 22.70
CA GLU A 31 -5.41 30.01 24.16
C GLU A 31 -6.25 31.21 24.56
N LEU A 32 -5.99 32.38 23.95
CA LEU A 32 -6.78 33.58 24.18
C LEU A 32 -8.23 33.39 23.70
N ALA A 33 -8.44 32.83 22.50
CA ALA A 33 -9.77 32.50 22.01
C ALA A 33 -10.51 31.52 22.92
N ALA A 34 -9.82 30.47 23.38
CA ALA A 34 -10.38 29.47 24.30
C ALA A 34 -10.77 30.09 25.65
N ALA A 35 -9.93 30.99 26.19
CA ALA A 35 -10.20 31.68 27.46
C ALA A 35 -11.39 32.63 27.38
N LEU A 36 -11.60 33.28 26.24
CA LEU A 36 -12.77 34.15 26.03
C LEU A 36 -14.06 33.35 25.95
N GLY A 37 -14.07 32.20 25.29
CA GLY A 37 -15.23 31.32 25.16
C GLY A 37 -16.46 31.98 24.54
N ASP A 38 -16.30 33.10 23.81
CA ASP A 38 -17.38 33.86 23.22
C ASP A 38 -17.70 33.35 21.80
N PRO A 39 -18.89 32.74 21.55
CA PRO A 39 -19.26 32.20 20.26
C PRO A 39 -19.23 33.25 19.13
N GLN A 40 -19.57 34.52 19.43
CA GLN A 40 -19.60 35.60 18.44
C GLN A 40 -18.17 35.98 18.01
N VAL A 41 -17.21 35.96 18.92
CA VAL A 41 -15.79 36.16 18.60
C VAL A 41 -15.28 35.04 17.73
N PHE A 42 -15.66 33.79 18.00
CA PHE A 42 -15.30 32.67 17.15
C PHE A 42 -15.89 32.78 15.72
N GLU A 43 -17.16 33.12 15.59
CA GLU A 43 -17.78 33.34 14.28
C GLU A 43 -17.07 34.48 13.52
N GLY A 44 -16.77 35.59 14.18
CA GLY A 44 -16.02 36.68 13.59
C GLY A 44 -14.61 36.31 13.14
N LEU A 45 -13.89 35.47 13.92
CA LEU A 45 -12.59 34.93 13.53
C LEU A 45 -12.72 34.02 12.30
N LEU A 46 -13.71 33.13 12.27
CA LEU A 46 -13.92 32.19 11.16
C LEU A 46 -14.30 32.94 9.88
N ASP A 47 -15.11 33.98 9.96
CA ASP A 47 -15.49 34.82 8.82
C ASP A 47 -14.32 35.67 8.29
N GLY A 48 -13.49 36.19 9.19
CA GLY A 48 -12.37 37.09 8.86
C GLY A 48 -11.12 36.42 8.33
N LEU A 49 -10.91 35.12 8.66
CA LEU A 49 -9.68 34.41 8.31
C LEU A 49 -9.72 33.72 6.93
N GLU A 50 -10.81 33.87 6.14
CA GLU A 50 -11.01 33.23 4.85
C GLU A 50 -10.45 31.80 4.84
N PRO A 51 -11.17 30.79 5.40
CA PRO A 51 -10.69 29.43 5.40
C PRO A 51 -10.37 29.00 3.98
N GLY A 52 -9.14 28.60 3.73
CA GLY A 52 -8.69 28.14 2.43
C GLY A 52 -9.70 27.12 1.89
N ARG A 53 -10.10 27.25 0.63
CA ARG A 53 -11.15 26.46 -0.03
C ARG A 53 -11.09 25.00 0.43
N VAL A 54 -12.17 24.52 1.02
CA VAL A 54 -12.43 23.11 1.26
C VAL A 54 -12.20 22.34 -0.05
N VAL A 55 -11.06 21.70 -0.20
CA VAL A 55 -10.69 20.98 -1.43
C VAL A 55 -11.19 19.55 -1.34
N SER A 56 -12.41 19.34 -1.81
CA SER A 56 -13.05 18.01 -1.87
C SER A 56 -12.50 17.08 -2.96
N SER A 57 -11.57 17.51 -3.84
CA SER A 57 -11.39 16.84 -5.13
C SER A 57 -10.17 15.91 -5.27
N ARG A 58 -9.15 15.96 -4.46
CA ARG A 58 -7.92 15.16 -4.70
C ARG A 58 -7.84 13.81 -3.99
N LEU A 59 -8.65 13.53 -2.98
CA LEU A 59 -8.73 12.18 -2.38
C LEU A 59 -9.75 11.25 -3.05
N ALA A 60 -10.65 11.76 -3.87
CA ALA A 60 -11.63 10.96 -4.61
C ALA A 60 -11.01 9.93 -5.59
N ASN A 61 -9.74 10.10 -5.97
CA ASN A 61 -9.06 9.21 -6.93
C ASN A 61 -8.36 8.00 -6.31
N HIS A 62 -8.32 7.86 -4.99
CA HIS A 62 -7.86 6.62 -4.37
C HIS A 62 -9.05 5.67 -4.15
N ARG A 63 -9.36 4.88 -5.16
CA ARG A 63 -10.44 3.87 -5.24
C ARG A 63 -10.47 2.79 -4.15
N ARG A 64 -9.66 2.89 -3.09
CA ARG A 64 -9.52 1.83 -2.07
C ARG A 64 -10.08 2.16 -0.68
N TYR A 65 -10.50 3.40 -0.44
CA TYR A 65 -11.09 3.76 0.85
C TYR A 65 -12.39 4.51 0.63
N PRO A 66 -13.51 4.08 1.24
CA PRO A 66 -14.73 4.85 1.20
C PRO A 66 -14.48 6.17 1.96
N THR A 67 -14.33 7.26 1.23
CA THR A 67 -14.32 8.58 1.84
C THR A 67 -15.75 8.91 2.25
N PRO A 68 -15.98 9.31 3.51
CA PRO A 68 -17.31 9.76 3.90
C PRO A 68 -17.74 10.94 3.03
N ASN A 69 -18.98 10.89 2.56
CA ASN A 69 -19.58 11.93 1.74
C ASN A 69 -19.48 13.30 2.44
N ARG A 70 -18.82 14.27 1.79
CA ARG A 70 -18.83 15.71 2.12
C ARG A 70 -18.54 16.07 3.58
N ALA A 71 -17.50 15.52 4.17
CA ALA A 71 -16.96 16.04 5.42
C ALA A 71 -16.17 17.34 5.15
N THR A 72 -16.27 18.29 6.04
CA THR A 72 -15.44 19.50 6.02
C THR A 72 -13.98 19.09 6.12
N ARG A 73 -13.23 19.28 5.05
CA ARG A 73 -11.83 18.90 4.95
C ARG A 73 -10.99 20.15 4.82
N PHE A 74 -10.02 20.29 5.68
CA PHE A 74 -8.98 21.31 5.59
C PHE A 74 -7.75 20.70 4.90
N ASP A 75 -7.37 21.22 3.74
CA ASP A 75 -6.19 20.80 3.01
C ASP A 75 -5.27 22.00 2.79
N THR A 76 -4.06 21.91 3.30
CA THR A 76 -3.10 23.00 3.30
C THR A 76 -2.47 23.19 1.92
N GLY A 77 -2.98 24.11 1.13
CA GLY A 77 -2.59 24.30 -0.27
C GLY A 77 -1.31 25.12 -0.53
N SER A 78 -0.95 26.07 0.33
CA SER A 78 0.24 26.94 0.21
C SER A 78 1.00 27.10 1.53
N ALA A 79 2.29 27.48 1.50
CA ALA A 79 3.10 27.57 2.74
C ALA A 79 2.54 28.60 3.72
N ASN A 80 2.12 29.77 3.25
CA ASN A 80 1.48 30.78 4.09
C ASN A 80 0.09 30.35 4.54
N GLN A 81 -0.62 29.58 3.71
CA GLN A 81 -1.91 29.02 4.01
C GLN A 81 -1.80 27.90 5.07
N ALA A 82 -0.69 27.15 5.12
CA ALA A 82 -0.50 26.05 6.04
C ALA A 82 -0.54 26.47 7.53
N TRP A 83 0.03 27.63 7.86
CA TRP A 83 -0.03 28.18 9.21
C TRP A 83 -1.46 28.52 9.60
N LEU A 84 -2.17 29.20 8.69
CA LEU A 84 -3.54 29.59 8.91
C LEU A 84 -4.47 28.37 9.05
N ASP A 85 -4.27 27.34 8.23
CA ASP A 85 -5.08 26.12 8.27
C ASP A 85 -4.87 25.36 9.59
N VAL A 86 -3.64 25.30 10.11
CA VAL A 86 -3.36 24.71 11.42
C VAL A 86 -4.05 25.54 12.52
N ALA A 87 -3.94 26.86 12.49
CA ALA A 87 -4.61 27.74 13.44
C ALA A 87 -6.13 27.56 13.41
N MET A 88 -6.72 27.50 12.21
CA MET A 88 -8.17 27.32 12.01
C MET A 88 -8.67 26.00 12.61
N VAL A 89 -7.96 24.90 12.38
CA VAL A 89 -8.34 23.60 12.93
C VAL A 89 -8.30 23.61 14.46
N HIS A 90 -7.29 24.27 15.04
CA HIS A 90 -7.21 24.40 16.50
C HIS A 90 -8.25 25.37 17.08
N LEU A 91 -8.57 26.46 16.38
CA LEU A 91 -9.67 27.35 16.76
C LEU A 91 -11.01 26.59 16.75
N LEU A 92 -11.27 25.76 15.75
CA LEU A 92 -12.45 24.89 15.72
C LEU A 92 -12.48 23.91 16.89
N ALA A 93 -11.32 23.37 17.29
CA ALA A 93 -11.23 22.44 18.42
C ALA A 93 -11.56 23.10 19.77
N VAL A 94 -11.34 24.41 19.92
CA VAL A 94 -11.68 25.17 21.13
C VAL A 94 -13.03 25.89 21.05
N SER A 95 -13.70 25.87 19.88
CA SER A 95 -15.04 26.45 19.68
C SER A 95 -16.15 25.71 20.43
N ASP A 96 -17.39 26.09 20.21
CA ASP A 96 -18.54 25.43 20.84
C ASP A 96 -18.70 23.95 20.40
N MET A 97 -19.51 23.19 21.17
CA MET A 97 -19.69 21.74 20.91
C MET A 97 -20.31 21.43 19.55
N SER A 98 -21.13 22.32 19.00
CA SER A 98 -21.82 22.05 17.71
C SER A 98 -20.86 22.02 16.54
N MET A 99 -19.82 22.83 16.56
CA MET A 99 -18.77 22.85 15.55
C MET A 99 -17.82 21.66 15.70
N ARG A 100 -17.49 21.24 16.92
CA ARG A 100 -16.60 20.13 17.21
C ARG A 100 -17.10 18.80 16.63
N THR A 101 -18.39 18.56 16.63
CA THR A 101 -19.00 17.33 16.11
C THR A 101 -19.10 17.32 14.57
N LYS A 102 -19.05 18.48 13.91
CA LYS A 102 -19.14 18.59 12.45
C LYS A 102 -17.83 18.29 11.73
N VAL A 103 -16.70 18.44 12.39
CA VAL A 103 -15.38 18.17 11.80
C VAL A 103 -15.09 16.69 11.90
N THR A 104 -15.20 15.98 10.80
CA THR A 104 -14.99 14.52 10.75
C THR A 104 -13.66 14.11 10.13
N SER A 105 -12.99 15.00 9.43
CA SER A 105 -11.72 14.71 8.76
C SER A 105 -10.80 15.93 8.79
N VAL A 106 -9.55 15.71 9.19
CA VAL A 106 -8.50 16.72 9.24
C VAL A 106 -7.26 16.20 8.52
N ALA A 107 -6.68 17.04 7.66
CA ALA A 107 -5.38 16.79 7.05
C ALA A 107 -4.43 17.94 7.43
N LEU A 108 -3.31 17.62 8.06
CA LEU A 108 -2.31 18.58 8.50
C LEU A 108 -0.97 18.32 7.83
N GLY A 109 -0.25 19.42 7.51
CA GLY A 109 1.07 19.38 6.91
C GLY A 109 1.06 19.60 5.41
N THR A 110 2.21 19.97 4.88
CA THR A 110 2.36 20.33 3.47
C THR A 110 2.83 19.14 2.64
N PRO A 111 2.09 18.72 1.60
CA PRO A 111 2.58 17.70 0.70
C PRO A 111 3.75 18.26 -0.12
N ARG A 112 4.94 17.66 0.06
CA ARG A 112 6.17 17.84 -0.74
C ARG A 112 6.37 19.22 -1.37
N ARG A 113 7.07 20.12 -0.69
CA ARG A 113 7.60 21.35 -1.29
C ARG A 113 9.11 21.34 -1.34
N LYS A 114 9.64 22.06 -2.34
CA LYS A 114 11.10 22.29 -2.50
C LYS A 114 11.75 23.03 -1.31
N ASN A 115 10.95 23.75 -0.52
CA ASN A 115 11.39 24.51 0.65
C ASN A 115 10.74 23.94 1.92
N ALA A 116 11.18 22.77 2.36
CA ALA A 116 10.67 22.14 3.59
C ALA A 116 10.92 23.01 4.85
N ASN A 117 11.86 23.94 4.79
CA ASN A 117 12.22 24.81 5.91
C ASN A 117 11.18 25.89 6.22
N GLU A 118 10.20 26.12 5.34
CA GLU A 118 9.13 27.12 5.52
C GLU A 118 7.82 26.53 6.03
N ALA A 119 7.76 25.18 6.22
CA ALA A 119 6.55 24.55 6.71
C ALA A 119 6.39 24.73 8.22
N PRO A 120 5.17 25.02 8.71
CA PRO A 120 4.93 25.11 10.15
C PRO A 120 5.20 23.77 10.83
N PRO A 121 5.85 23.75 12.00
CA PRO A 121 5.94 22.54 12.79
C PRO A 121 4.52 22.10 13.18
N LEU A 122 4.20 20.82 12.98
CA LEU A 122 2.91 20.27 13.33
C LEU A 122 2.78 20.12 14.84
N TRP A 123 1.56 20.30 15.34
CA TRP A 123 1.13 19.83 16.65
C TRP A 123 -0.30 19.33 16.54
N ILE A 124 -0.65 18.35 17.34
CA ILE A 124 -1.97 17.70 17.32
C ILE A 124 -2.68 17.78 18.67
N GLY A 125 -1.98 18.24 19.72
CA GLY A 125 -2.59 18.44 21.02
C GLY A 125 -3.71 19.47 20.96
N GLY A 126 -4.84 19.16 21.60
CA GLY A 126 -6.07 19.97 21.54
C GLY A 126 -7.07 19.50 20.49
N LEU A 127 -6.62 18.79 19.43
CA LEU A 127 -7.52 18.28 18.39
C LEU A 127 -8.40 17.12 18.85
N GLU A 128 -8.05 16.45 19.94
CA GLU A 128 -8.87 15.44 20.62
C GLU A 128 -10.24 15.99 21.06
N ARG A 129 -10.36 17.30 21.18
CA ARG A 129 -11.63 18.00 21.45
C ARG A 129 -12.61 17.95 20.28
N LEU A 130 -12.12 17.68 19.06
CA LEU A 130 -12.96 17.45 17.89
C LEU A 130 -13.61 16.05 17.98
N SER A 131 -14.68 15.95 18.77
CA SER A 131 -15.32 14.66 19.08
C SER A 131 -15.90 13.93 17.86
N GLY A 132 -16.15 14.64 16.77
CA GLY A 132 -16.56 14.06 15.48
C GLY A 132 -15.40 13.58 14.60
N LEU A 133 -14.14 13.81 14.99
CA LEU A 133 -12.98 13.50 14.16
C LEU A 133 -12.74 11.99 14.05
N THR A 134 -13.02 11.45 12.88
CA THR A 134 -12.83 10.04 12.55
C THR A 134 -11.63 9.79 11.64
N HIS A 135 -11.16 10.80 10.92
CA HIS A 135 -10.06 10.70 9.96
C HIS A 135 -9.00 11.76 10.19
N LEU A 136 -7.76 11.33 10.43
CA LEU A 136 -6.60 12.22 10.59
C LEU A 136 -5.50 11.83 9.60
N ASP A 137 -5.11 12.77 8.73
CA ASP A 137 -4.02 12.61 7.76
C ASP A 137 -2.89 13.59 8.11
N LEU A 138 -1.75 13.07 8.56
CA LEU A 138 -0.57 13.83 8.95
C LEU A 138 0.50 13.73 7.87
N HIS A 139 0.95 14.87 7.34
CA HIS A 139 2.11 14.95 6.44
C HIS A 139 3.31 15.50 7.21
N LEU A 140 4.15 14.59 7.69
CA LEU A 140 5.32 14.92 8.49
C LEU A 140 6.48 15.42 7.62
N ASN A 141 7.14 16.48 8.08
CA ASN A 141 8.38 16.98 7.52
C ASN A 141 9.57 16.63 8.42
N SER A 142 10.79 16.93 7.99
CA SER A 142 12.01 16.71 8.78
C SER A 142 12.04 17.52 10.10
N HIS A 143 11.22 18.57 10.21
CA HIS A 143 11.14 19.45 11.37
C HIS A 143 10.08 19.01 12.40
N ASP A 144 9.24 18.00 12.06
CA ASP A 144 8.16 17.53 12.95
C ASP A 144 8.64 16.44 13.92
N ARG A 145 9.95 16.45 14.27
CA ARG A 145 10.54 15.44 15.17
C ARG A 145 10.02 15.51 16.60
N ASP A 146 9.57 16.68 17.00
CA ASP A 146 9.04 16.95 18.36
C ASP A 146 7.53 16.80 18.44
N LEU A 147 6.88 16.25 17.41
CA LEU A 147 5.45 15.98 17.45
C LEU A 147 5.16 14.88 18.46
N ASP A 148 4.37 15.20 19.48
CA ASP A 148 3.92 14.24 20.47
C ASP A 148 2.78 13.37 19.89
N LEU A 149 3.09 12.12 19.52
CA LEU A 149 2.10 11.16 19.07
C LEU A 149 1.32 10.52 20.22
N GLY A 150 1.79 10.61 21.47
CA GLY A 150 1.07 10.11 22.65
C GLY A 150 -0.33 10.70 22.79
N VAL A 151 -0.52 11.92 22.32
CA VAL A 151 -1.83 12.58 22.26
C VAL A 151 -2.87 11.78 21.46
N LEU A 152 -2.47 10.95 20.50
CA LEU A 152 -3.38 10.14 19.69
C LEU A 152 -4.24 9.19 20.52
N ALA A 153 -3.75 8.75 21.68
CA ALA A 153 -4.52 7.91 22.59
C ALA A 153 -5.81 8.58 23.11
N ASN A 154 -5.85 9.92 23.10
CA ASN A 154 -6.97 10.71 23.63
C ASN A 154 -8.06 11.02 22.60
N PHE A 155 -7.91 10.57 21.34
CA PHE A 155 -8.91 10.83 20.29
C PHE A 155 -10.09 9.86 20.41
N PRO A 156 -11.29 10.32 20.80
CA PRO A 156 -12.38 9.44 21.20
C PRO A 156 -13.04 8.69 20.03
N SER A 157 -12.94 9.23 18.82
CA SER A 157 -13.66 8.71 17.65
C SER A 157 -12.77 8.43 16.45
N LEU A 158 -11.44 8.49 16.61
CA LEU A 158 -10.51 8.33 15.49
C LEU A 158 -10.47 6.87 15.02
N THR A 159 -10.95 6.65 13.81
CA THR A 159 -11.00 5.32 13.17
C THR A 159 -9.96 5.17 12.05
N HIS A 160 -9.52 6.28 11.46
CA HIS A 160 -8.58 6.28 10.35
C HIS A 160 -7.43 7.25 10.63
N LEU A 161 -6.23 6.69 10.72
CA LEU A 161 -5.00 7.45 10.89
C LEU A 161 -4.08 7.21 9.69
N ARG A 162 -3.62 8.30 9.11
CA ARG A 162 -2.64 8.25 8.03
C ARG A 162 -1.46 9.16 8.37
N ILE A 163 -0.24 8.59 8.31
CA ILE A 163 0.99 9.33 8.60
C ILE A 163 1.94 9.21 7.42
N ARG A 164 2.14 10.31 6.71
CA ARG A 164 3.00 10.37 5.53
C ARG A 164 4.24 11.22 5.80
N GLY A 165 5.29 11.00 5.00
CA GLY A 165 6.50 11.83 5.02
C GLY A 165 7.59 11.26 5.90
N GLY A 166 8.34 12.12 6.54
CA GLY A 166 9.58 11.92 7.24
C GLY A 166 9.80 10.74 8.18
N VAL A 167 10.61 10.96 9.18
CA VAL A 167 10.82 10.02 10.29
C VAL A 167 9.67 10.21 11.27
N LEU A 168 9.09 9.12 11.78
CA LEU A 168 8.13 9.22 12.88
C LEU A 168 8.81 9.88 14.08
N PRO A 169 8.16 10.84 14.72
CA PRO A 169 8.70 11.50 15.91
C PRO A 169 8.69 10.61 17.15
N GLY A 170 7.91 9.53 17.14
CA GLY A 170 7.81 8.58 18.24
C GLY A 170 6.92 7.40 17.88
N PRO A 171 6.76 6.43 18.79
CA PRO A 171 5.85 5.31 18.62
C PRO A 171 4.39 5.75 18.64
N ILE A 172 3.54 4.96 17.98
CA ILE A 172 2.08 5.14 17.98
C ILE A 172 1.54 4.49 19.25
N PRO A 173 0.78 5.23 20.08
CA PRO A 173 0.20 4.72 21.32
C PRO A 173 -0.96 3.75 21.06
N ALA A 174 -1.40 3.04 22.08
CA ALA A 174 -2.63 2.25 22.05
C ALA A 174 -3.85 3.12 21.69
N MET A 175 -4.71 2.58 20.79
CA MET A 175 -5.89 3.29 20.29
C MET A 175 -7.08 2.33 20.16
N GLU A 176 -8.13 2.56 20.95
CA GLU A 176 -9.27 1.62 21.04
C GLU A 176 -10.13 1.55 19.76
N HIS A 177 -10.32 2.70 19.09
CA HIS A 177 -11.26 2.82 17.98
C HIS A 177 -10.62 2.82 16.60
N LEU A 178 -9.28 2.79 16.53
CA LEU A 178 -8.55 2.84 15.27
C LEU A 178 -8.80 1.56 14.45
N GLN A 179 -9.33 1.71 13.24
CA GLN A 179 -9.64 0.61 12.32
C GLN A 179 -8.64 0.53 11.16
N TYR A 180 -8.11 1.67 10.72
CA TYR A 180 -7.22 1.77 9.57
C TYR A 180 -6.01 2.63 9.89
N LEU A 181 -4.82 2.06 9.65
CA LEU A 181 -3.55 2.74 9.86
C LEU A 181 -2.72 2.66 8.57
N ASP A 182 -2.39 3.82 7.98
CA ASP A 182 -1.49 3.91 6.81
C ASP A 182 -0.32 4.84 7.14
N GLY A 183 0.92 4.36 7.00
CA GLY A 183 2.09 5.18 7.27
C GLY A 183 3.34 4.76 6.53
N ALA A 184 4.20 5.75 6.23
CA ALA A 184 5.47 5.49 5.57
C ALA A 184 6.41 4.64 6.44
N ARG A 185 6.35 4.86 7.75
CA ARG A 185 7.12 4.18 8.80
C ARG A 185 6.24 4.09 10.04
N LEU A 186 6.05 2.90 10.56
CA LEU A 186 5.18 2.67 11.71
C LEU A 186 5.96 1.98 12.81
N GLN A 187 5.91 2.56 13.99
CA GLN A 187 6.44 1.99 15.21
C GLN A 187 5.34 2.08 16.26
N PHE A 188 5.10 1.00 16.98
CA PHE A 188 4.11 0.95 18.04
C PHE A 188 4.79 1.09 19.40
N GLU A 189 4.10 1.64 20.38
CA GLU A 189 4.54 1.57 21.77
C GLU A 189 4.60 0.11 22.21
N PRO A 190 5.61 -0.29 22.99
CA PRO A 190 5.66 -1.64 23.57
C PRO A 190 4.38 -1.96 24.33
N GLY A 191 3.74 -3.09 23.99
CA GLY A 191 2.49 -3.50 24.62
C GLY A 191 1.24 -2.71 24.23
N ALA A 192 1.33 -1.81 23.25
CA ALA A 192 0.15 -1.08 22.77
C ALA A 192 -0.88 -2.03 22.17
N ARG A 193 -2.15 -1.77 22.45
CA ARG A 193 -3.29 -2.55 21.97
C ARG A 193 -4.14 -1.74 21.02
N PHE A 194 -4.58 -2.40 19.94
CA PHE A 194 -5.43 -1.82 18.90
C PHE A 194 -6.62 -2.75 18.63
N PRO A 195 -7.59 -2.83 19.54
CA PRO A 195 -8.65 -3.84 19.49
C PRO A 195 -9.54 -3.77 18.25
N ALA A 196 -9.73 -2.58 17.69
CA ALA A 196 -10.57 -2.37 16.52
C ALA A 196 -9.78 -2.35 15.18
N LEU A 197 -8.43 -2.46 15.21
CA LEU A 197 -7.59 -2.28 14.04
C LEU A 197 -7.72 -3.47 13.07
N ARG A 198 -8.27 -3.19 11.89
CA ARG A 198 -8.54 -4.18 10.85
C ARG A 198 -7.52 -4.17 9.72
N SER A 199 -6.97 -3.00 9.40
CA SER A 199 -6.05 -2.86 8.27
C SER A 199 -4.86 -2.00 8.66
N VAL A 200 -3.66 -2.53 8.43
CA VAL A 200 -2.38 -1.83 8.61
C VAL A 200 -1.64 -1.80 7.28
N ARG A 201 -1.17 -0.62 6.90
CA ARG A 201 -0.37 -0.44 5.71
C ARG A 201 0.85 0.40 6.00
N GLY A 202 2.03 -0.12 5.68
CA GLY A 202 3.25 0.68 5.82
C GLY A 202 4.51 -0.13 6.02
N ARG A 203 5.56 0.59 6.38
CA ARG A 203 6.83 0.03 6.77
C ARG A 203 6.82 -0.13 8.28
N LEU A 204 6.84 -1.36 8.74
CA LEU A 204 6.84 -1.67 10.17
C LEU A 204 8.29 -1.70 10.67
N TYR A 205 8.56 -0.97 11.75
CA TYR A 205 9.89 -0.94 12.39
C TYR A 205 9.95 -1.75 13.69
N SER A 206 8.88 -2.46 14.01
CA SER A 206 8.85 -3.31 15.19
C SER A 206 9.59 -4.61 14.91
N ASN A 207 10.58 -4.95 15.74
CA ASN A 207 11.11 -6.32 15.83
C ASN A 207 10.16 -7.23 16.62
N GLU A 208 9.06 -6.68 17.09
CA GLU A 208 8.06 -7.41 17.86
C GLU A 208 7.18 -8.25 16.94
N VAL A 209 6.78 -9.39 17.43
CA VAL A 209 5.78 -10.24 16.78
C VAL A 209 4.41 -9.61 16.98
N ILE A 210 3.70 -9.34 15.88
CA ILE A 210 2.31 -8.89 15.94
C ILE A 210 1.42 -10.09 16.23
N THR A 211 0.60 -9.99 17.27
CA THR A 211 -0.26 -11.08 17.73
C THR A 211 -1.71 -10.61 17.89
N PRO A 212 -2.69 -11.53 17.94
CA PRO A 212 -4.07 -11.19 18.24
C PRO A 212 -4.28 -10.51 19.61
N GLU A 213 -3.34 -10.64 20.54
CA GLU A 213 -3.39 -9.91 21.82
C GLU A 213 -3.21 -8.41 21.61
N SER A 214 -2.37 -8.01 20.66
CA SER A 214 -2.14 -6.61 20.31
C SER A 214 -3.15 -6.07 19.31
N MET A 215 -3.54 -6.88 18.30
CA MET A 215 -4.41 -6.47 17.19
C MET A 215 -5.44 -7.58 16.85
N PRO A 216 -6.42 -7.86 17.75
CA PRO A 216 -7.32 -9.01 17.59
C PRO A 216 -8.21 -8.96 16.33
N SER A 217 -8.48 -7.78 15.81
CA SER A 217 -9.35 -7.58 14.65
C SER A 217 -8.58 -7.47 13.32
N LEU A 218 -7.25 -7.66 13.32
CA LEU A 218 -6.43 -7.51 12.12
C LEU A 218 -6.78 -8.57 11.08
N ILE A 219 -7.18 -8.12 9.89
CA ILE A 219 -7.52 -8.97 8.73
C ILE A 219 -6.68 -8.63 7.50
N GLU A 220 -6.18 -7.38 7.40
CA GLU A 220 -5.37 -6.94 6.28
C GLU A 220 -4.05 -6.34 6.74
N LEU A 221 -2.95 -6.82 6.16
CA LEU A 221 -1.61 -6.28 6.39
C LEU A 221 -0.89 -6.04 5.06
N GLU A 222 -0.47 -4.80 4.82
CA GLU A 222 0.45 -4.44 3.74
C GLU A 222 1.78 -3.96 4.35
N ALA A 223 2.74 -4.88 4.50
CA ALA A 223 4.07 -4.57 5.02
C ALA A 223 5.05 -4.25 3.88
N ARG A 224 5.74 -3.10 3.97
CA ARG A 224 6.74 -2.69 2.97
C ARG A 224 8.15 -3.18 3.26
N ASP A 225 8.41 -3.57 4.49
CA ASP A 225 9.62 -4.23 4.96
C ASP A 225 9.24 -5.55 5.64
N GLY A 226 10.16 -6.19 6.35
CA GLY A 226 9.88 -7.44 7.03
C GLY A 226 8.78 -7.34 8.09
N VAL A 227 8.15 -8.45 8.39
CA VAL A 227 7.12 -8.55 9.43
C VAL A 227 7.11 -9.95 10.04
N ARG A 228 6.81 -10.01 11.33
CA ARG A 228 6.58 -11.25 12.08
C ARG A 228 5.16 -11.23 12.63
N LEU A 229 4.39 -12.23 12.25
CA LEU A 229 3.01 -12.45 12.70
C LEU A 229 2.92 -13.81 13.37
N ALA A 230 2.18 -13.89 14.47
CA ALA A 230 1.92 -15.18 15.12
C ALA A 230 0.50 -15.24 15.71
N GLY A 231 -0.10 -16.41 15.70
CA GLY A 231 -1.39 -16.69 16.33
C GLY A 231 -2.62 -16.22 15.54
N TYR A 232 -2.46 -15.77 14.29
CA TYR A 232 -3.60 -15.46 13.42
C TYR A 232 -4.02 -16.70 12.63
N GLU A 233 -5.13 -17.31 12.97
CA GLU A 233 -5.64 -18.47 12.28
C GLU A 233 -5.87 -18.20 10.78
N SER A 234 -6.36 -17.01 10.46
CA SER A 234 -6.59 -16.57 9.08
C SER A 234 -6.41 -15.08 8.88
N LEU A 235 -6.02 -14.69 7.67
CA LEU A 235 -5.94 -13.31 7.21
C LEU A 235 -6.65 -13.17 5.86
N ASP A 236 -7.40 -12.09 5.67
CA ASP A 236 -7.99 -11.79 4.36
C ASP A 236 -6.90 -11.36 3.38
N LYS A 237 -5.89 -10.60 3.86
CA LYS A 237 -4.86 -10.04 2.99
C LYS A 237 -3.53 -9.90 3.68
N LEU A 238 -2.50 -10.45 3.06
CA LEU A 238 -1.10 -10.26 3.44
C LEU A 238 -0.27 -9.86 2.22
N TRP A 239 0.21 -8.61 2.19
CA TRP A 239 1.09 -8.11 1.14
C TRP A 239 2.44 -7.69 1.73
N CYS A 240 3.50 -8.34 1.28
CA CYS A 240 4.86 -8.08 1.74
C CYS A 240 5.76 -7.76 0.56
N PHE A 241 6.46 -6.60 0.61
CA PHE A 241 7.22 -6.09 -0.54
C PHE A 241 8.72 -6.25 -0.41
N ARG A 242 9.26 -6.31 0.81
CA ARG A 242 10.70 -6.42 1.09
C ARG A 242 10.91 -7.05 2.46
N GLY A 243 12.21 -7.35 2.77
CA GLY A 243 12.58 -7.84 4.10
C GLY A 243 12.27 -9.32 4.30
N GLU A 244 12.18 -9.71 5.54
CA GLU A 244 11.91 -11.08 5.98
C GLU A 244 10.49 -11.15 6.51
N VAL A 245 9.77 -12.19 6.14
CA VAL A 245 8.39 -12.41 6.56
C VAL A 245 8.31 -13.73 7.30
N GLU A 246 7.83 -13.67 8.51
CA GLU A 246 7.56 -14.84 9.34
C GLU A 246 6.07 -14.85 9.71
N LEU A 247 5.40 -15.92 9.37
CA LEU A 247 3.98 -16.13 9.60
C LEU A 247 3.79 -17.45 10.36
N LEU A 248 3.61 -17.34 11.67
CA LEU A 248 3.48 -18.48 12.57
C LEU A 248 2.02 -18.70 12.96
N ASP A 249 1.62 -19.95 13.09
CA ASP A 249 0.28 -20.39 13.49
C ASP A 249 -0.85 -19.89 12.54
N CYS A 250 -0.51 -19.48 11.32
CA CYS A 250 -1.50 -19.03 10.33
C CYS A 250 -1.72 -20.12 9.29
N GLN A 251 -2.93 -20.62 9.22
CA GLN A 251 -3.30 -21.71 8.30
C GLN A 251 -3.88 -21.19 6.98
N ARG A 252 -4.45 -19.99 6.96
CA ARG A 252 -5.16 -19.47 5.80
C ARG A 252 -4.89 -18.01 5.51
N VAL A 253 -4.62 -17.69 4.24
CA VAL A 253 -4.55 -16.32 3.71
C VAL A 253 -5.36 -16.24 2.42
N GLU A 254 -6.37 -15.37 2.36
CA GLU A 254 -7.19 -15.26 1.14
C GLU A 254 -6.43 -14.58 0.00
N HIS A 255 -5.73 -13.47 0.26
CA HIS A 255 -4.94 -12.77 -0.75
C HIS A 255 -3.50 -12.60 -0.30
N LEU A 256 -2.61 -13.42 -0.85
CA LEU A 256 -1.18 -13.42 -0.53
C LEU A 256 -0.38 -12.79 -1.67
N ARG A 257 0.46 -11.78 -1.35
CA ARG A 257 1.40 -11.18 -2.29
C ARG A 257 2.77 -11.06 -1.64
N ILE A 258 3.75 -11.79 -2.19
CA ILE A 258 5.09 -11.86 -1.62
C ILE A 258 6.12 -11.33 -2.60
N SER A 259 6.84 -10.27 -2.19
CA SER A 259 8.05 -9.77 -2.84
C SER A 259 9.16 -9.61 -1.79
N ALA A 260 9.12 -10.42 -0.74
CA ALA A 260 10.06 -10.43 0.38
C ALA A 260 11.38 -11.11 -0.01
N LYS A 261 12.41 -10.94 0.82
CA LYS A 261 13.69 -11.66 0.67
C LYS A 261 13.58 -13.11 1.13
N SER A 262 12.82 -13.33 2.19
CA SER A 262 12.49 -14.65 2.72
C SER A 262 11.05 -14.67 3.21
N PHE A 263 10.43 -15.82 3.13
CA PHE A 263 9.08 -16.07 3.62
C PHE A 263 9.06 -17.41 4.35
N HIS A 264 8.76 -17.37 5.62
CA HIS A 264 8.65 -18.54 6.47
C HIS A 264 7.22 -18.62 7.03
N ALA A 265 6.48 -19.64 6.63
CA ALA A 265 5.08 -19.83 7.01
C ALA A 265 4.78 -21.34 7.10
N PRO A 266 5.32 -22.03 8.10
CA PRO A 266 5.31 -23.49 8.14
C PRO A 266 3.92 -24.11 8.28
N GLU A 267 2.97 -23.39 8.87
CA GLU A 267 1.60 -23.86 9.10
C GLU A 267 0.62 -23.42 8.01
N LEU A 268 1.05 -22.61 7.04
CA LEU A 268 0.18 -22.12 5.96
C LEU A 268 -0.23 -23.28 5.04
N ARG A 269 -1.53 -23.57 4.96
CA ARG A 269 -2.11 -24.65 4.14
C ARG A 269 -3.00 -24.15 3.03
N HIS A 270 -3.68 -23.00 3.25
CA HIS A 270 -4.72 -22.53 2.34
C HIS A 270 -4.43 -21.09 1.88
N VAL A 271 -4.38 -20.90 0.57
CA VAL A 271 -4.27 -19.58 -0.06
C VAL A 271 -5.35 -19.42 -1.11
N GLY A 272 -6.19 -18.39 -1.00
CA GLY A 272 -7.23 -18.11 -1.98
C GLY A 272 -6.64 -17.58 -3.29
N LEU A 273 -5.88 -16.49 -3.23
CA LEU A 273 -5.18 -15.88 -4.35
C LEU A 273 -3.71 -15.65 -4.01
N LEU A 274 -2.80 -16.19 -4.80
CA LEU A 274 -1.37 -15.87 -4.77
C LEU A 274 -1.03 -14.91 -5.91
N ASP A 275 -0.84 -13.62 -5.58
CA ASP A 275 -0.45 -12.58 -6.53
C ASP A 275 1.00 -12.18 -6.33
N ARG A 276 1.89 -12.71 -7.06
CA ARG A 276 3.33 -12.55 -7.02
C ARG A 276 4.04 -13.45 -6.01
N LEU A 277 5.07 -14.10 -6.49
CA LEU A 277 5.96 -14.96 -5.74
C LEU A 277 7.41 -14.46 -5.88
N SER A 278 8.13 -14.39 -4.75
CA SER A 278 9.56 -14.08 -4.72
C SER A 278 10.41 -15.34 -4.87
N GLU A 279 11.68 -15.14 -5.21
CA GLU A 279 12.69 -16.18 -5.23
C GLU A 279 12.86 -16.84 -3.84
N GLY A 280 12.93 -18.15 -3.81
CA GLY A 280 13.14 -18.91 -2.57
C GLY A 280 11.93 -19.04 -1.65
N VAL A 281 10.75 -18.60 -2.11
CA VAL A 281 9.51 -18.85 -1.36
C VAL A 281 9.05 -20.28 -1.62
N ASP A 282 9.05 -21.11 -0.58
CA ASP A 282 8.52 -22.45 -0.62
C ASP A 282 7.01 -22.44 -0.38
N ILE A 283 6.27 -23.03 -1.30
CA ILE A 283 4.81 -23.19 -1.25
C ILE A 283 4.40 -24.65 -1.30
N SER A 284 5.35 -25.58 -1.15
CA SER A 284 5.10 -27.03 -1.26
C SER A 284 4.17 -27.56 -0.17
N GLN A 285 4.07 -26.86 0.94
CA GLN A 285 3.18 -27.21 2.06
C GLN A 285 1.71 -26.81 1.84
N LEU A 286 1.40 -26.04 0.78
CA LEU A 286 0.01 -25.65 0.52
C LEU A 286 -0.84 -26.88 0.13
N GLU A 287 -1.98 -27.02 0.79
CA GLU A 287 -2.99 -28.01 0.46
C GLU A 287 -3.97 -27.48 -0.59
N THR A 288 -4.27 -26.18 -0.54
CA THR A 288 -5.13 -25.53 -1.53
C THR A 288 -4.59 -24.19 -1.96
N LEU A 289 -4.66 -23.94 -3.27
CA LEU A 289 -4.41 -22.65 -3.89
C LEU A 289 -5.53 -22.37 -4.88
N GLY A 290 -6.37 -21.37 -4.61
CA GLY A 290 -7.51 -21.06 -5.47
C GLY A 290 -7.07 -20.46 -6.81
N GLU A 291 -6.35 -19.36 -6.79
CA GLU A 291 -5.92 -18.64 -7.97
C GLU A 291 -4.43 -18.24 -7.89
N LEU A 292 -3.70 -18.45 -8.99
CA LEU A 292 -2.29 -18.11 -9.12
C LEU A 292 -2.10 -17.02 -10.17
N LYS A 293 -1.43 -15.91 -9.80
CA LYS A 293 -1.01 -14.84 -10.73
C LYS A 293 0.50 -14.71 -10.74
N LEU A 294 1.15 -15.19 -11.77
CA LEU A 294 2.58 -15.04 -12.01
C LEU A 294 2.81 -13.95 -13.06
N ASN A 295 3.34 -12.83 -12.64
CA ASN A 295 3.62 -11.70 -13.51
C ASN A 295 5.14 -11.46 -13.69
N ARG A 296 5.52 -10.46 -14.50
CA ARG A 296 6.92 -10.12 -14.83
C ARG A 296 7.86 -9.98 -13.64
N THR A 297 7.34 -9.72 -12.47
CA THR A 297 8.14 -9.50 -11.26
C THR A 297 8.16 -10.73 -10.35
N SER A 298 7.45 -11.79 -10.71
CA SER A 298 7.52 -13.06 -10.00
C SER A 298 8.84 -13.76 -10.30
N LYS A 299 9.53 -14.17 -9.24
CA LYS A 299 10.78 -14.93 -9.33
C LYS A 299 10.50 -16.35 -8.85
N PHE A 300 9.82 -17.09 -9.71
CA PHE A 300 9.53 -18.49 -9.46
C PHE A 300 10.80 -19.32 -9.73
N THR A 301 11.18 -20.14 -8.78
CA THR A 301 12.36 -21.02 -8.89
C THR A 301 12.01 -22.49 -9.07
N GLY A 302 10.74 -22.84 -8.94
CA GLY A 302 10.22 -24.20 -9.01
C GLY A 302 9.21 -24.44 -7.89
N GLY A 303 8.58 -25.62 -7.90
CA GLY A 303 7.62 -26.06 -6.91
C GLY A 303 6.36 -26.65 -7.53
N ARG A 304 5.62 -27.42 -6.72
CA ARG A 304 4.33 -27.97 -7.17
C ARG A 304 3.18 -27.13 -6.61
N PHE A 305 2.24 -26.82 -7.46
CA PHE A 305 0.99 -26.18 -7.07
C PHE A 305 -0.03 -27.26 -6.68
N PRO A 306 -0.89 -27.00 -5.69
CA PRO A 306 -1.98 -27.89 -5.31
C PRO A 306 -2.89 -28.24 -6.49
N GLU A 307 -3.52 -29.41 -6.43
CA GLU A 307 -4.54 -29.80 -7.40
C GLU A 307 -5.72 -28.81 -7.36
N GLY A 308 -6.27 -28.50 -8.52
CA GLY A 308 -7.37 -27.54 -8.64
C GLY A 308 -6.96 -26.07 -8.66
N THR A 309 -5.65 -25.74 -8.56
CA THR A 309 -5.15 -24.37 -8.74
C THR A 309 -5.55 -23.83 -10.12
N LYS A 310 -6.11 -22.61 -10.14
CA LYS A 310 -6.49 -21.91 -11.39
C LYS A 310 -5.49 -20.79 -11.69
N LEU A 311 -5.21 -20.59 -12.95
CA LEU A 311 -4.48 -19.40 -13.39
C LEU A 311 -5.45 -18.21 -13.46
N GLY A 312 -5.12 -17.12 -12.77
CA GLY A 312 -5.88 -15.87 -12.84
C GLY A 312 -5.57 -15.01 -14.07
N ASP A 313 -4.49 -15.38 -14.77
CA ASP A 313 -4.11 -14.81 -16.06
C ASP A 313 -3.59 -15.98 -16.93
N PRO A 314 -4.14 -16.22 -18.13
CA PRO A 314 -3.67 -17.27 -19.02
C PRO A 314 -2.22 -17.06 -19.48
N ARG A 315 -1.67 -15.88 -19.21
CA ARG A 315 -0.30 -15.51 -19.55
C ARG A 315 0.59 -15.53 -18.31
N VAL A 316 1.52 -16.48 -18.29
CA VAL A 316 2.56 -16.61 -17.26
C VAL A 316 3.89 -16.06 -17.78
N VAL A 317 4.54 -15.20 -16.99
CA VAL A 317 5.85 -14.64 -17.33
C VAL A 317 6.82 -14.91 -16.19
N LEU A 318 7.78 -15.80 -16.42
CA LEU A 318 8.81 -16.19 -15.48
C LEU A 318 10.14 -15.54 -15.87
N TYR A 319 10.72 -14.77 -14.96
CA TYR A 319 12.02 -14.15 -15.16
C TYR A 319 13.02 -14.72 -14.14
N GLY A 320 14.18 -15.08 -14.63
CA GLY A 320 15.31 -15.24 -13.74
C GLY A 320 16.34 -16.26 -14.22
N PRO A 321 17.62 -15.96 -13.96
CA PRO A 321 18.69 -16.91 -14.20
C PRO A 321 18.63 -18.13 -13.26
N ALA A 322 17.86 -18.05 -12.17
CA ALA A 322 17.74 -19.05 -11.12
C ALA A 322 16.54 -20.01 -11.30
N LEU A 323 15.76 -19.88 -12.38
CA LEU A 323 14.69 -20.83 -12.67
C LEU A 323 15.30 -22.20 -13.02
N THR A 324 15.08 -23.19 -12.15
CA THR A 324 15.65 -24.54 -12.29
C THR A 324 14.62 -25.63 -12.51
N ASP A 325 13.33 -25.32 -12.21
CA ASP A 325 12.22 -26.25 -12.34
C ASP A 325 10.93 -25.48 -12.67
N LEU A 326 10.06 -26.09 -13.41
CA LEU A 326 8.70 -25.59 -13.70
C LEU A 326 7.63 -26.24 -12.81
N GLY A 327 8.03 -27.23 -11.99
CA GLY A 327 7.09 -27.98 -11.17
C GLY A 327 6.00 -28.64 -12.01
N ASN A 328 4.74 -28.44 -11.63
CA ASN A 328 3.58 -28.89 -12.39
C ASN A 328 2.85 -27.75 -13.13
N LEU A 329 3.57 -26.70 -13.52
CA LEU A 329 2.98 -25.52 -14.20
C LEU A 329 2.20 -25.91 -15.48
N GLY A 330 2.69 -26.91 -16.21
CA GLY A 330 2.02 -27.39 -17.43
C GLY A 330 0.71 -28.17 -17.17
N GLU A 331 0.47 -28.57 -15.93
CA GLU A 331 -0.78 -29.23 -15.53
C GLU A 331 -1.88 -28.23 -15.14
N LEU A 332 -1.51 -26.93 -14.97
CA LEU A 332 -2.47 -25.91 -14.61
C LEU A 332 -3.40 -25.59 -15.80
N PRO A 333 -4.73 -25.65 -15.61
CA PRO A 333 -5.67 -25.36 -16.66
C PRO A 333 -5.61 -23.87 -17.07
N GLY A 334 -5.75 -23.62 -18.37
CA GLY A 334 -5.80 -22.27 -18.91
C GLY A 334 -4.42 -21.62 -19.12
N LEU A 335 -3.30 -22.36 -19.06
CA LEU A 335 -1.98 -21.85 -19.44
C LEU A 335 -1.88 -21.71 -20.97
N GLU A 336 -2.16 -20.52 -21.49
CA GLU A 336 -2.11 -20.26 -22.95
C GLU A 336 -0.78 -19.67 -23.41
N VAL A 337 -0.15 -18.85 -22.59
CA VAL A 337 1.07 -18.12 -22.94
C VAL A 337 2.10 -18.26 -21.84
N LEU A 338 3.25 -18.84 -22.17
CA LEU A 338 4.40 -18.96 -21.27
C LEU A 338 5.60 -18.20 -21.83
N ILE A 339 6.11 -17.23 -21.04
CA ILE A 339 7.27 -16.42 -21.42
C ILE A 339 8.38 -16.63 -20.40
N MET A 340 9.49 -17.23 -20.82
CA MET A 340 10.64 -17.57 -19.97
C MET A 340 11.95 -17.06 -20.59
N PRO A 341 12.18 -15.75 -20.65
CA PRO A 341 13.39 -15.22 -21.23
C PRO A 341 14.57 -15.29 -20.24
N ARG A 342 15.77 -15.52 -20.76
CA ARG A 342 17.04 -15.47 -20.02
C ARG A 342 17.19 -16.55 -18.93
N VAL A 343 16.58 -17.69 -19.10
CA VAL A 343 16.83 -18.87 -18.26
C VAL A 343 18.26 -19.35 -18.52
N ARG A 344 19.12 -19.31 -17.50
CA ARG A 344 20.54 -19.69 -17.61
C ARG A 344 20.84 -21.05 -17.00
N ALA A 345 20.17 -21.37 -15.90
CA ALA A 345 20.31 -22.67 -15.26
C ALA A 345 19.70 -23.76 -16.17
N PRO A 346 20.29 -24.95 -16.19
CA PRO A 346 19.68 -26.08 -16.89
C PRO A 346 18.28 -26.34 -16.38
N ILE A 347 17.32 -26.41 -17.31
CA ILE A 347 15.89 -26.65 -16.99
C ILE A 347 15.29 -27.61 -18.01
N SER A 348 14.52 -28.57 -17.52
CA SER A 348 13.72 -29.46 -18.35
C SER A 348 12.34 -28.84 -18.64
N LEU A 349 11.87 -29.02 -19.87
CA LEU A 349 10.51 -28.69 -20.27
C LEU A 349 9.51 -29.85 -20.08
N GLU A 350 9.94 -30.95 -19.44
CA GLU A 350 9.12 -32.15 -19.26
C GLU A 350 7.77 -31.87 -18.61
N SER A 351 7.73 -30.97 -17.64
CA SER A 351 6.47 -30.54 -16.98
C SER A 351 5.48 -29.86 -17.94
N LEU A 352 5.94 -29.37 -19.10
CA LEU A 352 5.06 -28.78 -20.10
C LEU A 352 4.43 -29.80 -21.05
N ARG A 353 4.84 -31.06 -21.01
CA ARG A 353 4.27 -32.14 -21.88
C ARG A 353 2.74 -32.18 -21.82
N ASN A 354 2.19 -31.87 -20.66
CA ASN A 354 0.74 -31.88 -20.40
C ASN A 354 0.05 -30.52 -20.55
N ALA A 355 0.76 -29.49 -20.99
CA ALA A 355 0.23 -28.13 -21.15
C ALA A 355 -0.70 -28.02 -22.38
N LYS A 356 -1.89 -28.63 -22.29
CA LYS A 356 -2.82 -28.79 -23.43
C LYS A 356 -3.31 -27.46 -24.00
N ASP A 357 -3.39 -26.42 -23.17
CA ASP A 357 -3.92 -25.11 -23.57
C ASP A 357 -2.79 -24.18 -24.09
N LEU A 358 -1.52 -24.60 -24.02
CA LEU A 358 -0.37 -23.75 -24.36
C LEU A 358 -0.32 -23.47 -25.87
N ARG A 359 -0.46 -22.19 -26.23
CA ARG A 359 -0.45 -21.68 -27.61
C ARG A 359 0.83 -20.93 -27.95
N VAL A 360 1.43 -20.24 -26.96
CA VAL A 360 2.64 -19.42 -27.16
C VAL A 360 3.70 -19.78 -26.14
N LEU A 361 4.88 -20.16 -26.60
CA LEU A 361 6.05 -20.37 -25.76
C LEU A 361 7.20 -19.44 -26.21
N ASP A 362 7.65 -18.55 -25.32
CA ASP A 362 8.78 -17.65 -25.58
C ASP A 362 9.95 -17.99 -24.65
N ILE A 363 10.98 -18.57 -25.21
CA ILE A 363 12.21 -18.98 -24.51
C ILE A 363 13.46 -18.25 -25.05
N ARG A 364 13.28 -17.01 -25.48
CA ARG A 364 14.39 -16.20 -26.02
C ARG A 364 15.51 -16.01 -25.01
N ASN A 365 16.75 -16.10 -25.50
CA ASN A 365 17.95 -15.90 -24.68
C ASN A 365 18.03 -16.83 -23.47
N SER A 366 17.48 -18.04 -23.57
CA SER A 366 17.41 -19.04 -22.50
C SER A 366 18.36 -20.20 -22.77
N PRO A 367 19.69 -20.04 -22.54
CA PRO A 367 20.68 -21.07 -22.84
C PRO A 367 20.55 -22.31 -21.94
N GLY A 368 19.85 -22.22 -20.81
CA GLY A 368 19.59 -23.36 -19.93
C GLY A 368 18.57 -24.36 -20.48
N ILE A 369 17.81 -23.98 -21.52
CA ILE A 369 16.90 -24.89 -22.21
C ILE A 369 17.65 -25.47 -23.40
N THR A 370 17.81 -26.79 -23.46
CA THR A 370 18.58 -27.50 -24.50
C THR A 370 17.76 -28.53 -25.22
N ASP A 371 16.63 -28.98 -24.66
CA ASP A 371 15.79 -30.02 -25.25
C ASP A 371 14.36 -29.50 -25.43
N LEU A 372 13.83 -29.62 -26.65
CA LEU A 372 12.47 -29.25 -27.03
C LEU A 372 11.55 -30.47 -27.22
N SER A 373 12.08 -31.69 -27.09
CA SER A 373 11.29 -32.92 -27.26
C SER A 373 10.01 -32.94 -26.42
N PRO A 374 10.01 -32.50 -25.13
CA PRO A 374 8.81 -32.55 -24.33
C PRO A 374 7.64 -31.75 -24.87
N ILE A 375 7.92 -30.67 -25.61
CA ILE A 375 6.88 -29.80 -26.16
C ILE A 375 6.51 -30.16 -27.61
N GLY A 376 7.19 -31.13 -28.18
CA GLY A 376 6.95 -31.57 -29.57
C GLY A 376 5.54 -32.11 -29.82
N GLU A 377 4.88 -32.63 -28.77
CA GLU A 377 3.55 -33.21 -28.88
C GLU A 377 2.42 -32.23 -28.55
N LEU A 378 2.73 -30.98 -28.16
CA LEU A 378 1.71 -29.98 -27.80
C LEU A 378 0.81 -29.60 -28.96
N ALA A 379 -0.43 -30.12 -28.95
CA ALA A 379 -1.37 -30.00 -30.06
C ALA A 379 -1.72 -28.54 -30.40
N ASN A 380 -1.80 -27.69 -29.41
CA ASN A 380 -2.27 -26.31 -29.55
C ASN A 380 -1.16 -25.28 -29.60
N LEU A 381 0.13 -25.69 -29.59
CA LEU A 381 1.25 -24.75 -29.71
C LEU A 381 1.31 -24.12 -31.10
N GLU A 382 1.03 -22.83 -31.17
CA GLU A 382 1.00 -22.07 -32.44
C GLU A 382 2.27 -21.26 -32.69
N VAL A 383 2.92 -20.80 -31.60
CA VAL A 383 4.08 -19.90 -31.68
C VAL A 383 5.16 -20.35 -30.71
N LEU A 384 6.34 -20.66 -31.24
CA LEU A 384 7.55 -20.90 -30.47
C LEU A 384 8.58 -19.82 -30.78
N VAL A 385 9.02 -19.08 -29.77
CA VAL A 385 10.00 -18.00 -29.91
C VAL A 385 11.34 -18.43 -29.32
N VAL A 386 12.33 -18.63 -30.14
CA VAL A 386 13.70 -18.97 -29.78
C VAL A 386 14.67 -17.91 -30.31
N SER A 387 15.85 -17.74 -29.68
CA SER A 387 16.86 -16.79 -30.17
C SER A 387 17.71 -17.31 -31.32
N SER A 388 17.98 -18.61 -31.35
CA SER A 388 18.76 -19.29 -32.38
C SER A 388 18.20 -20.70 -32.59
N ILE A 389 17.83 -20.97 -33.84
CA ILE A 389 17.27 -22.26 -34.22
C ILE A 389 18.35 -23.34 -34.22
N ASP A 390 19.59 -22.99 -34.59
CA ASP A 390 20.72 -23.93 -34.76
C ASP A 390 21.15 -24.59 -33.45
N ARG A 391 20.62 -24.15 -32.32
CA ARG A 391 20.94 -24.71 -31.00
C ARG A 391 20.06 -25.88 -30.60
N PHE A 392 18.98 -26.12 -31.34
CA PHE A 392 17.96 -27.10 -30.96
C PHE A 392 17.75 -28.10 -32.07
N GLU A 393 17.61 -29.34 -31.72
CA GLU A 393 16.95 -30.31 -32.56
C GLU A 393 15.44 -30.03 -32.49
N ILE A 394 14.90 -29.38 -33.51
CA ILE A 394 13.50 -28.93 -33.50
C ILE A 394 12.62 -30.07 -33.96
N PRO A 395 11.70 -30.59 -33.16
CA PRO A 395 10.70 -31.55 -33.59
C PRO A 395 9.97 -31.05 -34.84
N GLU A 396 9.77 -31.92 -35.83
CA GLU A 396 9.22 -31.58 -37.15
C GLU A 396 7.95 -30.72 -37.05
N ARG A 397 7.09 -31.04 -36.12
CA ARG A 397 5.86 -30.31 -35.86
C ARG A 397 6.08 -28.85 -35.39
N LEU A 398 7.16 -28.57 -34.70
CA LEU A 398 7.46 -27.23 -34.17
C LEU A 398 8.09 -26.30 -35.22
N VAL A 399 8.52 -26.83 -36.34
CA VAL A 399 9.14 -26.06 -37.44
C VAL A 399 8.19 -24.97 -37.94
N ASP A 400 6.91 -25.30 -38.11
CA ASP A 400 5.89 -24.33 -38.52
C ASP A 400 5.63 -23.26 -37.47
N CYS A 401 5.64 -23.60 -36.16
CA CYS A 401 5.47 -22.67 -35.06
C CYS A 401 6.59 -21.62 -35.04
N VAL A 402 7.83 -22.01 -35.24
CA VAL A 402 9.00 -21.11 -35.28
C VAL A 402 8.95 -20.23 -36.52
N THR A 403 8.65 -20.82 -37.70
CA THR A 403 8.60 -20.11 -38.98
C THR A 403 7.50 -19.03 -38.99
N LYS A 404 6.35 -19.31 -38.40
CA LYS A 404 5.22 -18.38 -38.30
C LYS A 404 5.61 -17.10 -37.51
N TYR A 405 6.35 -17.23 -36.43
CA TYR A 405 6.84 -16.08 -35.66
C TYR A 405 7.77 -15.18 -36.51
N TRP A 406 8.74 -15.73 -37.17
CA TRP A 406 9.69 -14.94 -37.97
C TRP A 406 9.02 -14.23 -39.16
N ARG A 407 8.04 -14.86 -39.79
CA ARG A 407 7.24 -14.23 -40.88
C ARG A 407 6.44 -13.03 -40.34
N GLN A 408 5.78 -13.16 -39.21
CA GLN A 408 5.03 -12.06 -38.57
C GLN A 408 5.95 -10.89 -38.17
N ARG A 409 7.11 -11.17 -37.59
CA ARG A 409 8.09 -10.15 -37.23
C ARG A 409 8.65 -9.41 -38.44
N SER A 410 8.92 -10.10 -39.52
CA SER A 410 9.38 -9.48 -40.76
C SER A 410 8.34 -8.57 -41.37
N ALA A 411 7.07 -8.94 -41.34
CA ALA A 411 5.94 -8.11 -41.77
C ALA A 411 5.78 -6.85 -40.90
N LEU A 412 5.86 -6.98 -39.58
CA LEU A 412 5.81 -5.85 -38.65
C LEU A 412 7.00 -4.91 -38.81
N SER A 413 8.21 -5.45 -39.03
CA SER A 413 9.42 -4.63 -39.24
C SER A 413 9.38 -3.87 -40.58
N GLN A 414 8.68 -4.38 -41.57
CA GLN A 414 8.47 -3.68 -42.84
C GLN A 414 7.39 -2.59 -42.72
N ALA A 415 6.35 -2.83 -41.92
CA ALA A 415 5.27 -1.89 -41.70
C ALA A 415 5.67 -0.68 -40.80
N THR A 416 6.78 -0.79 -40.05
CA THR A 416 7.27 0.28 -39.14
C THR A 416 8.43 1.09 -39.73
N LYS A 417 8.84 0.87 -40.98
CA LYS A 417 9.78 1.77 -41.64
C LYS A 417 9.05 3.06 -42.03
N PRO A 418 9.47 4.21 -41.50
CA PRO A 418 8.92 5.49 -41.95
C PRO A 418 9.23 5.65 -43.46
N VAL A 419 8.22 6.09 -44.19
CA VAL A 419 8.31 6.49 -45.63
C VAL A 419 9.08 7.80 -45.70
#